data_bed4dbe1c0985fedf0a1a6f9d222f0d2
#
_entry.id   bed4dbe1c0985fedf0a1a6f9d222f0d2
#
_cell.length_a   1.000
_cell.length_b   1.000
_cell.length_c   1.000
_cell.angle_alpha   90.00
_cell.angle_beta   90.00
_cell.angle_gamma   90.00
#
_symmetry.space_group_name_H-M   'P 1'
#
loop_
_entity.id
_entity.type
_entity.pdbx_description
1 polymer ?
#
loop_
_entity_poly.entity_id
_entity_poly.type
_entity_poly.pdbx_seq_one_letter_code
_entity_poly.pdbx_strand_id
1 'polypeptide(L)'
;MLLLFDIDGTLLTSATRAHSQALDGAIREVHGVDTSRLRSKIGPAGRTDGEIARLMLLDLGVSAWRIDELSDDVRETCCRLYAQICPPDLSEHVVSGMPDLLGWLSGREGVTLGLLTGNFEPVARLKLARAGLGKWFRSAPGGFGSDSEDRAALPAIVRRRAGHVRRPDTIVVGDTPRDIACARADDVRCLAVTTGQYGREELSAADAVAGDAGELRVRLEELGV
;
A
#
# COMPACT_ATOMS: atom_id res chain seq x y z
N MET A 1 1.19 17.56 10.73
CA MET A 1 1.67 16.86 9.51
C MET A 1 0.99 15.50 9.40
N LEU A 2 0.55 15.09 8.20
CA LEU A 2 -0.01 13.77 7.92
C LEU A 2 1.02 12.97 7.11
N LEU A 3 1.47 11.85 7.67
CA LEU A 3 2.46 10.97 7.03
C LEU A 3 1.75 9.69 6.57
N LEU A 4 1.70 9.46 5.27
CA LEU A 4 0.98 8.37 4.62
C LEU A 4 1.98 7.29 4.17
N PHE A 5 2.02 6.18 4.89
CA PHE A 5 2.94 5.08 4.59
C PHE A 5 2.29 4.04 3.69
N ASP A 6 2.99 3.65 2.62
CA ASP A 6 2.71 2.38 1.95
C ASP A 6 3.17 1.21 2.81
N ILE A 7 2.78 -0.01 2.45
CA ILE A 7 3.05 -1.22 3.23
C ILE A 7 4.12 -2.09 2.54
N ASP A 8 3.83 -2.59 1.34
CA ASP A 8 4.66 -3.61 0.69
C ASP A 8 5.85 -2.96 -0.03
N GLY A 9 7.05 -3.19 0.48
CA GLY A 9 8.29 -2.54 0.06
C GLY A 9 8.69 -1.34 0.92
N THR A 10 7.77 -0.81 1.75
CA THR A 10 7.99 0.37 2.59
C THR A 10 8.04 0.01 4.08
N LEU A 11 6.97 -0.55 4.64
CA LEU A 11 6.93 -1.02 6.03
C LEU A 11 7.32 -2.50 6.15
N LEU A 12 6.97 -3.30 5.14
CA LEU A 12 7.23 -4.73 5.07
C LEU A 12 7.91 -5.09 3.76
N THR A 13 8.88 -6.02 3.80
CA THR A 13 9.52 -6.61 2.62
C THR A 13 9.20 -8.09 2.53
N SER A 14 9.09 -8.62 1.30
CA SER A 14 8.89 -10.06 1.03
C SER A 14 7.65 -10.69 1.67
N ALA A 15 6.67 -9.90 2.12
CA ALA A 15 5.43 -10.35 2.78
C ALA A 15 4.24 -10.59 1.82
N THR A 16 4.48 -10.62 0.50
CA THR A 16 3.42 -10.57 -0.51
C THR A 16 2.88 -11.93 -0.95
N ARG A 17 3.59 -13.04 -0.67
CA ARG A 17 3.24 -14.36 -1.21
C ARG A 17 1.83 -14.83 -0.85
N ALA A 18 1.47 -14.84 0.42
CA ALA A 18 0.13 -15.26 0.86
C ALA A 18 -0.96 -14.33 0.32
N HIS A 19 -0.67 -13.03 0.22
CA HIS A 19 -1.58 -12.04 -0.35
C HIS A 19 -1.84 -12.29 -1.84
N SER A 20 -0.79 -12.48 -2.63
CA SER A 20 -0.94 -12.81 -4.05
C SER A 20 -1.71 -14.12 -4.26
N GLN A 21 -1.49 -15.14 -3.41
CA GLN A 21 -2.26 -16.39 -3.44
C GLN A 21 -3.74 -16.18 -3.12
N ALA A 22 -4.05 -15.31 -2.17
CA ALA A 22 -5.44 -14.98 -1.81
C ALA A 22 -6.17 -14.26 -2.95
N LEU A 23 -5.50 -13.29 -3.58
CA LEU A 23 -6.07 -12.56 -4.73
C LEU A 23 -6.28 -13.48 -5.94
N ASP A 24 -5.30 -14.31 -6.26
CA ASP A 24 -5.41 -15.34 -7.31
C ASP A 24 -6.57 -16.30 -7.03
N GLY A 25 -6.66 -16.80 -5.80
CA GLY A 25 -7.75 -17.66 -5.36
C GLY A 25 -9.12 -17.01 -5.48
N ALA A 26 -9.24 -15.74 -5.13
CA ALA A 26 -10.48 -14.97 -5.24
C ALA A 26 -10.91 -14.82 -6.70
N ILE A 27 -9.98 -14.47 -7.59
CA ILE A 27 -10.24 -14.33 -9.02
C ILE A 27 -10.77 -15.67 -9.58
N ARG A 28 -10.14 -16.78 -9.22
CA ARG A 28 -10.55 -18.12 -9.67
C ARG A 28 -11.91 -18.54 -9.10
N GLU A 29 -12.15 -18.30 -7.81
CA GLU A 29 -13.39 -18.69 -7.14
C GLU A 29 -14.59 -17.90 -7.67
N VAL A 30 -14.46 -16.57 -7.83
CA VAL A 30 -15.56 -15.69 -8.22
C VAL A 30 -15.87 -15.75 -9.72
N HIS A 31 -14.84 -15.75 -10.56
CA HIS A 31 -15.02 -15.71 -12.01
C HIS A 31 -14.97 -17.08 -12.69
N GLY A 32 -14.55 -18.13 -11.99
CA GLY A 32 -14.40 -19.47 -12.55
C GLY A 32 -13.32 -19.59 -13.63
N VAL A 33 -12.32 -18.71 -13.60
CA VAL A 33 -11.24 -18.65 -14.59
C VAL A 33 -9.99 -19.39 -14.12
N ASP A 34 -9.18 -19.82 -15.08
CA ASP A 34 -7.88 -20.45 -14.82
C ASP A 34 -6.75 -19.43 -14.97
N THR A 35 -6.27 -18.91 -13.86
CA THR A 35 -5.20 -17.90 -13.79
C THR A 35 -3.84 -18.39 -14.30
N SER A 36 -3.65 -19.71 -14.43
CA SER A 36 -2.44 -20.26 -15.05
C SER A 36 -2.32 -19.94 -16.55
N ARG A 37 -3.41 -19.48 -17.16
CA ARG A 37 -3.50 -19.09 -18.58
C ARG A 37 -3.19 -17.63 -18.84
N LEU A 38 -2.79 -16.86 -17.84
CA LEU A 38 -2.37 -15.47 -18.03
C LEU A 38 -1.27 -15.39 -19.09
N ARG A 39 -1.46 -14.48 -20.06
CA ARG A 39 -0.53 -14.23 -21.16
C ARG A 39 0.49 -13.15 -20.82
N SER A 40 0.08 -12.21 -19.99
CA SER A 40 0.86 -11.06 -19.60
C SER A 40 1.40 -11.19 -18.18
N LYS A 41 2.65 -10.75 -17.96
CA LYS A 41 3.17 -10.56 -16.60
C LYS A 41 2.63 -9.22 -16.07
N ILE A 42 1.72 -9.29 -15.12
CA ILE A 42 1.21 -8.12 -14.43
C ILE A 42 2.11 -7.81 -13.25
N GLY A 43 2.88 -6.72 -13.36
CA GLY A 43 3.72 -6.25 -12.27
C GLY A 43 2.85 -5.64 -11.16
N PRO A 44 2.82 -6.21 -9.94
CA PRO A 44 1.92 -5.76 -8.88
C PRO A 44 2.41 -4.50 -8.15
N ALA A 45 3.71 -4.19 -8.21
CA ALA A 45 4.32 -3.13 -7.42
C ALA A 45 3.60 -1.78 -7.58
N GLY A 46 3.14 -1.23 -6.46
CA GLY A 46 2.45 0.05 -6.40
C GLY A 46 1.05 0.08 -7.04
N ARG A 47 0.48 -1.05 -7.47
CA ARG A 47 -0.91 -1.14 -7.93
C ARG A 47 -1.86 -1.41 -6.77
N THR A 48 -3.15 -1.14 -7.00
CA THR A 48 -4.20 -1.60 -6.09
C THR A 48 -4.58 -3.05 -6.40
N ASP A 49 -5.07 -3.77 -5.40
CA ASP A 49 -5.54 -5.15 -5.56
C ASP A 49 -6.66 -5.25 -6.62
N GLY A 50 -7.57 -4.25 -6.64
CA GLY A 50 -8.62 -4.16 -7.64
C GLY A 50 -8.07 -3.98 -9.06
N GLU A 51 -7.08 -3.08 -9.24
CA GLU A 51 -6.40 -2.89 -10.53
C GLU A 51 -5.70 -4.17 -11.00
N ILE A 52 -5.01 -4.87 -10.09
CA ILE A 52 -4.35 -6.14 -10.40
C ILE A 52 -5.38 -7.18 -10.85
N ALA A 53 -6.47 -7.35 -10.08
CA ALA A 53 -7.53 -8.28 -10.41
C ALA A 53 -8.16 -7.97 -11.78
N ARG A 54 -8.46 -6.69 -12.05
CA ARG A 54 -9.00 -6.24 -13.33
C ARG A 54 -8.08 -6.56 -14.50
N LEU A 55 -6.78 -6.27 -14.38
CA LEU A 55 -5.82 -6.55 -15.44
C LEU A 55 -5.70 -8.05 -15.72
N MET A 56 -5.68 -8.88 -14.66
CA MET A 56 -5.67 -10.34 -14.81
C MET A 56 -6.92 -10.85 -15.51
N LEU A 57 -8.10 -10.39 -15.11
CA LEU A 57 -9.38 -10.81 -15.67
C LEU A 57 -9.55 -10.38 -17.12
N LEU A 58 -9.13 -9.16 -17.48
CA LEU A 58 -9.13 -8.69 -18.87
C LEU A 58 -8.21 -9.54 -19.75
N ASP A 59 -7.00 -9.88 -19.27
CA ASP A 59 -6.06 -10.75 -19.99
C ASP A 59 -6.63 -12.16 -20.22
N LEU A 60 -7.46 -12.62 -19.28
CA LEU A 60 -8.20 -13.91 -19.38
C LEU A 60 -9.48 -13.83 -20.22
N GLY A 61 -9.81 -12.66 -20.76
CA GLY A 61 -10.95 -12.46 -21.66
C GLY A 61 -12.29 -12.24 -20.94
N VAL A 62 -12.28 -11.93 -19.64
CA VAL A 62 -13.49 -11.53 -18.91
C VAL A 62 -13.86 -10.10 -19.29
N SER A 63 -15.16 -9.85 -19.56
CA SER A 63 -15.62 -8.50 -19.95
C SER A 63 -15.55 -7.51 -18.78
N ALA A 64 -15.27 -6.23 -19.08
CA ALA A 64 -15.21 -5.17 -18.08
C ALA A 64 -16.49 -5.07 -17.25
N TRP A 65 -17.65 -5.21 -17.88
CA TRP A 65 -18.95 -5.21 -17.20
C TRP A 65 -19.04 -6.31 -16.10
N ARG A 66 -18.61 -7.55 -16.41
CA ARG A 66 -18.63 -8.64 -15.44
C ARG A 66 -17.58 -8.45 -14.34
N ILE A 67 -16.47 -7.79 -14.65
CA ILE A 67 -15.46 -7.44 -13.65
C ILE A 67 -16.06 -6.43 -12.65
N ASP A 68 -16.72 -5.40 -13.18
CA ASP A 68 -17.37 -4.38 -12.35
C ASP A 68 -18.48 -4.96 -11.47
N GLU A 69 -19.32 -5.83 -12.05
CA GLU A 69 -20.43 -6.50 -11.35
C GLU A 69 -19.96 -7.33 -10.15
N LEU A 70 -18.80 -8.01 -10.26
CA LEU A 70 -18.30 -8.94 -9.25
C LEU A 70 -17.07 -8.40 -8.47
N SER A 71 -16.78 -7.13 -8.59
CA SER A 71 -15.59 -6.52 -7.95
C SER A 71 -15.63 -6.63 -6.42
N ASP A 72 -16.80 -6.45 -5.82
CA ASP A 72 -17.00 -6.58 -4.38
C ASP A 72 -16.85 -8.03 -3.92
N ASP A 73 -17.35 -9.00 -4.70
CA ASP A 73 -17.21 -10.43 -4.41
C ASP A 73 -15.73 -10.87 -4.45
N VAL A 74 -14.95 -10.35 -5.41
CA VAL A 74 -13.49 -10.59 -5.48
C VAL A 74 -12.80 -10.02 -4.24
N ARG A 75 -13.15 -8.79 -3.83
CA ARG A 75 -12.58 -8.16 -2.64
C ARG A 75 -12.89 -8.95 -1.37
N GLU A 76 -14.15 -9.31 -1.16
CA GLU A 76 -14.59 -10.05 0.02
C GLU A 76 -13.95 -11.44 0.09
N THR A 77 -13.92 -12.14 -1.06
CA THR A 77 -13.29 -13.46 -1.17
C THR A 77 -11.79 -13.39 -0.91
N CYS A 78 -11.09 -12.39 -1.48
CA CYS A 78 -9.66 -12.18 -1.24
C CYS A 78 -9.38 -11.95 0.26
N CYS A 79 -10.15 -11.08 0.91
CA CYS A 79 -10.00 -10.81 2.34
C CYS A 79 -10.23 -12.06 3.18
N ARG A 80 -11.25 -12.85 2.86
CA ARG A 80 -11.56 -14.12 3.54
C ARG A 80 -10.44 -15.15 3.36
N LEU A 81 -9.98 -15.36 2.12
CA LEU A 81 -8.89 -16.29 1.83
C LEU A 81 -7.59 -15.86 2.49
N TYR A 82 -7.27 -14.56 2.43
CA TYR A 82 -6.07 -14.04 3.08
C TYR A 82 -6.09 -14.27 4.59
N ALA A 83 -7.22 -14.06 5.25
CA ALA A 83 -7.35 -14.31 6.70
C ALA A 83 -7.07 -15.78 7.07
N GLN A 84 -7.34 -16.73 6.15
CA GLN A 84 -7.08 -18.17 6.36
C GLN A 84 -5.61 -18.53 6.17
N ILE A 85 -4.91 -17.90 5.23
CA ILE A 85 -3.54 -18.29 4.82
C ILE A 85 -2.45 -17.30 5.25
N CYS A 86 -2.83 -16.16 5.84
CA CYS A 86 -1.87 -15.18 6.36
C CYS A 86 -1.00 -15.84 7.43
N PRO A 87 0.33 -15.77 7.34
CA PRO A 87 1.21 -16.28 8.38
C PRO A 87 0.86 -15.69 9.75
N PRO A 88 0.96 -16.47 10.83
CA PRO A 88 0.64 -15.99 12.18
C PRO A 88 1.60 -14.89 12.66
N ASP A 89 2.80 -14.83 12.11
CA ASP A 89 3.84 -13.86 12.42
C ASP A 89 4.48 -13.36 11.11
N LEU A 90 4.59 -12.06 10.94
CA LEU A 90 5.26 -11.36 9.86
C LEU A 90 6.34 -10.39 10.38
N SER A 91 6.75 -10.53 11.64
CA SER A 91 7.73 -9.63 12.27
C SER A 91 9.10 -9.65 11.57
N GLU A 92 9.51 -10.79 11.03
CA GLU A 92 10.76 -10.93 10.26
C GLU A 92 10.75 -10.17 8.92
N HIS A 93 9.56 -9.79 8.43
CA HIS A 93 9.39 -9.01 7.21
C HIS A 93 9.41 -7.50 7.44
N VAL A 94 9.44 -7.04 8.68
CA VAL A 94 9.46 -5.61 9.01
C VAL A 94 10.78 -5.00 8.56
N VAL A 95 10.70 -3.90 7.81
CA VAL A 95 11.88 -3.15 7.39
C VAL A 95 12.65 -2.68 8.63
N SER A 96 13.96 -2.95 8.64
CA SER A 96 14.84 -2.62 9.76
C SER A 96 14.77 -1.13 10.08
N GLY A 97 14.68 -0.79 11.39
CA GLY A 97 14.59 0.58 11.89
C GLY A 97 13.20 1.22 11.78
N MET A 98 12.24 0.63 11.03
CA MET A 98 10.88 1.20 10.94
C MET A 98 10.14 1.24 12.28
N PRO A 99 10.22 0.23 13.16
CA PRO A 99 9.57 0.33 14.47
C PRO A 99 10.07 1.51 15.30
N ASP A 100 11.38 1.80 15.26
CA ASP A 100 11.97 2.93 15.99
C ASP A 100 11.55 4.27 15.38
N LEU A 101 11.53 4.36 14.04
CA LEU A 101 11.03 5.52 13.31
C LEU A 101 9.55 5.80 13.63
N LEU A 102 8.69 4.79 13.56
CA LEU A 102 7.27 4.92 13.89
C LEU A 102 7.05 5.30 15.35
N GLY A 103 7.86 4.74 16.27
CA GLY A 103 7.86 5.10 17.68
C GLY A 103 8.22 6.58 17.89
N TRP A 104 9.27 7.05 17.24
CA TRP A 104 9.70 8.45 17.28
C TRP A 104 8.61 9.37 16.70
N LEU A 105 8.05 9.06 15.53
CA LEU A 105 6.99 9.84 14.89
C LEU A 105 5.72 9.92 15.74
N SER A 106 5.32 8.83 16.38
CA SER A 106 4.11 8.78 17.22
C SER A 106 4.22 9.63 18.49
N GLY A 107 5.43 9.96 18.91
CA GLY A 107 5.70 10.85 20.03
C GLY A 107 5.79 12.35 19.67
N ARG A 108 5.68 12.69 18.37
CA ARG A 108 5.80 14.07 17.91
C ARG A 108 4.43 14.76 17.89
N GLU A 109 4.37 15.93 18.54
CA GLU A 109 3.16 16.75 18.55
C GLU A 109 2.82 17.21 17.10
N GLY A 110 1.56 17.14 16.74
CA GLY A 110 1.08 17.56 15.42
C GLY A 110 1.38 16.60 14.28
N VAL A 111 1.96 15.41 14.56
CA VAL A 111 2.16 14.33 13.58
C VAL A 111 1.05 13.30 13.67
N THR A 112 0.46 12.97 12.52
CA THR A 112 -0.53 11.89 12.37
C THR A 112 0.02 10.86 11.39
N LEU A 113 0.10 9.61 11.82
CA LEU A 113 0.42 8.48 10.95
C LEU A 113 -0.83 8.02 10.21
N GLY A 114 -0.69 7.71 8.94
CA GLY A 114 -1.75 7.16 8.10
C GLY A 114 -1.21 6.10 7.15
N LEU A 115 -2.11 5.40 6.47
CA LEU A 115 -1.79 4.40 5.47
C LEU A 115 -2.18 4.88 4.08
N LEU A 116 -1.39 4.51 3.08
CA LEU A 116 -1.69 4.71 1.67
C LEU A 116 -1.21 3.48 0.90
N THR A 117 -2.11 2.53 0.66
CA THR A 117 -1.71 1.24 0.10
C THR A 117 -2.71 0.73 -0.94
N GLY A 118 -2.21 0.01 -1.93
CA GLY A 118 -3.04 -0.70 -2.89
C GLY A 118 -3.76 -1.92 -2.32
N ASN A 119 -3.38 -2.37 -1.13
CA ASN A 119 -4.03 -3.51 -0.49
C ASN A 119 -5.49 -3.20 -0.13
N PHE A 120 -6.35 -4.20 -0.19
CA PHE A 120 -7.66 -4.12 0.46
C PHE A 120 -7.51 -3.89 1.96
N GLU A 121 -8.36 -3.06 2.57
CA GLU A 121 -8.18 -2.64 3.96
C GLU A 121 -8.07 -3.82 4.95
N PRO A 122 -8.92 -4.86 4.92
CA PRO A 122 -8.77 -6.01 5.83
C PRO A 122 -7.43 -6.73 5.68
N VAL A 123 -6.91 -6.84 4.44
CA VAL A 123 -5.59 -7.43 4.16
C VAL A 123 -4.48 -6.56 4.77
N ALA A 124 -4.50 -5.25 4.51
CA ALA A 124 -3.54 -4.28 5.02
C ALA A 124 -3.48 -4.32 6.56
N ARG A 125 -4.65 -4.25 7.21
CA ARG A 125 -4.75 -4.25 8.68
C ARG A 125 -4.24 -5.55 9.28
N LEU A 126 -4.56 -6.71 8.68
CA LEU A 126 -4.09 -8.01 9.15
C LEU A 126 -2.57 -8.17 8.99
N LYS A 127 -2.00 -7.76 7.85
CA LYS A 127 -0.54 -7.73 7.65
C LYS A 127 0.16 -6.97 8.77
N LEU A 128 -0.26 -5.73 9.02
CA LEU A 128 0.36 -4.89 10.04
C LEU A 128 0.16 -5.43 11.46
N ALA A 129 -0.99 -6.05 11.75
CA ALA A 129 -1.21 -6.71 13.03
C ALA A 129 -0.24 -7.89 13.24
N ARG A 130 -0.09 -8.75 12.20
CA ARG A 130 0.84 -9.90 12.24
C ARG A 130 2.32 -9.49 12.25
N ALA A 131 2.64 -8.31 11.71
CA ALA A 131 3.98 -7.74 11.75
C ALA A 131 4.30 -6.98 13.07
N GLY A 132 3.37 -6.92 14.03
CA GLY A 132 3.56 -6.16 15.27
C GLY A 132 3.48 -4.64 15.11
N LEU A 133 3.13 -4.14 13.90
CA LEU A 133 2.98 -2.71 13.60
C LEU A 133 1.58 -2.18 13.87
N GLY A 134 0.62 -3.04 14.21
CA GLY A 134 -0.78 -2.68 14.41
C GLY A 134 -1.02 -1.60 15.45
N LYS A 135 -0.14 -1.46 16.45
CA LYS A 135 -0.27 -0.44 17.51
C LYS A 135 -0.25 0.99 16.96
N TRP A 136 0.45 1.25 15.86
CA TRP A 136 0.53 2.58 15.23
C TRP A 136 -0.58 2.83 14.22
N PHE A 137 -1.14 1.77 13.62
CA PHE A 137 -2.03 1.88 12.47
C PHE A 137 -3.45 1.36 12.68
N ARG A 138 -3.79 0.75 13.84
CA ARG A 138 -5.12 0.16 14.08
C ARG A 138 -6.27 1.15 13.84
N SER A 139 -6.12 2.39 14.29
CA SER A 139 -7.12 3.44 14.17
C SER A 139 -6.65 4.60 13.28
N ALA A 140 -5.52 4.44 12.61
CA ALA A 140 -4.97 5.46 11.73
C ALA A 140 -5.84 5.64 10.49
N PRO A 141 -5.99 6.89 9.98
CA PRO A 141 -6.67 7.12 8.72
C PRO A 141 -5.92 6.39 7.59
N GLY A 142 -6.67 5.87 6.62
CA GLY A 142 -6.05 5.17 5.50
C GLY A 142 -6.80 5.36 4.20
N GLY A 143 -6.07 5.19 3.10
CA GLY A 143 -6.56 5.01 1.74
C GLY A 143 -6.10 3.66 1.23
N PHE A 144 -7.03 2.86 0.79
CA PHE A 144 -6.84 1.46 0.48
C PHE A 144 -7.33 1.12 -0.92
N GLY A 145 -6.85 0.03 -1.49
CA GLY A 145 -7.41 -0.53 -2.71
C GLY A 145 -8.91 -0.85 -2.63
N SER A 146 -9.47 -0.95 -1.40
CA SER A 146 -10.91 -1.06 -1.17
C SER A 146 -11.68 0.23 -1.46
N ASP A 147 -11.00 1.38 -1.46
CA ASP A 147 -11.64 2.70 -1.65
C ASP A 147 -11.69 3.11 -3.12
N SER A 148 -10.70 2.69 -3.89
CA SER A 148 -10.59 2.97 -5.32
C SER A 148 -9.59 2.02 -5.99
N GLU A 149 -9.89 1.58 -7.22
CA GLU A 149 -8.90 0.91 -8.07
C GLU A 149 -7.82 1.90 -8.54
N ASP A 150 -8.19 3.16 -8.73
CA ASP A 150 -7.24 4.23 -9.07
C ASP A 150 -6.48 4.68 -7.82
N ARG A 151 -5.21 4.29 -7.72
CA ARG A 151 -4.33 4.69 -6.62
C ARG A 151 -4.20 6.21 -6.50
N ALA A 152 -4.31 6.95 -7.60
CA ALA A 152 -4.19 8.42 -7.60
C ALA A 152 -5.28 9.12 -6.77
N ALA A 153 -6.43 8.48 -6.56
CA ALA A 153 -7.52 9.00 -5.74
C ALA A 153 -7.26 8.87 -4.22
N LEU A 154 -6.36 7.96 -3.80
CA LEU A 154 -6.22 7.58 -2.39
C LEU A 154 -5.72 8.71 -1.48
N PRO A 155 -4.73 9.56 -1.84
CA PRO A 155 -4.24 10.60 -0.93
C PRO A 155 -5.34 11.59 -0.52
N ALA A 156 -6.17 12.01 -1.48
CA ALA A 156 -7.30 12.90 -1.21
C ALA A 156 -8.34 12.26 -0.26
N ILE A 157 -8.55 10.94 -0.39
CA ILE A 157 -9.43 10.18 0.52
C ILE A 157 -8.89 10.21 1.94
N VAL A 158 -7.60 9.91 2.12
CA VAL A 158 -6.99 9.89 3.46
C VAL A 158 -6.99 11.27 4.10
N ARG A 159 -6.65 12.32 3.36
CA ARG A 159 -6.66 13.70 3.88
C ARG A 159 -8.04 14.10 4.40
N ARG A 160 -9.12 13.72 3.69
CA ARG A 160 -10.50 13.95 4.16
C ARG A 160 -10.79 13.17 5.45
N ARG A 161 -10.41 11.89 5.52
CA ARG A 161 -10.58 11.04 6.72
C ARG A 161 -9.78 11.55 7.92
N ALA A 162 -8.65 12.17 7.67
CA ALA A 162 -7.79 12.76 8.70
C ALA A 162 -8.20 14.19 9.12
N GLY A 163 -9.40 14.64 8.78
CA GLY A 163 -9.90 15.97 9.14
C GLY A 163 -9.55 17.06 8.13
N HIS A 164 -9.54 16.74 6.84
CA HIS A 164 -9.25 17.68 5.74
C HIS A 164 -7.85 18.29 5.81
N VAL A 165 -6.84 17.48 6.14
CA VAL A 165 -5.45 17.94 6.19
C VAL A 165 -5.04 18.56 4.84
N ARG A 166 -4.35 19.71 4.89
CA ARG A 166 -3.91 20.44 3.71
C ARG A 166 -2.82 19.66 2.95
N ARG A 167 -2.72 19.89 1.64
CA ARG A 167 -1.68 19.27 0.79
C ARG A 167 -0.25 19.54 1.27
N PRO A 168 0.15 20.80 1.60
CA PRO A 168 1.50 21.06 2.09
C PRO A 168 1.84 20.36 3.41
N ASP A 169 0.83 19.97 4.18
CA ASP A 169 0.98 19.29 5.46
C ASP A 169 0.87 17.77 5.33
N THR A 170 0.92 17.24 4.10
CA THR A 170 0.80 15.81 3.80
C THR A 170 2.05 15.32 3.06
N ILE A 171 2.58 14.17 3.49
CA ILE A 171 3.73 13.51 2.87
C ILE A 171 3.37 12.04 2.65
N VAL A 172 3.57 11.54 1.44
CA VAL A 172 3.52 10.11 1.10
C VAL A 172 4.91 9.53 1.30
N VAL A 173 4.98 8.34 1.91
CA VAL A 173 6.20 7.53 2.03
C VAL A 173 5.95 6.22 1.32
N GLY A 174 6.71 5.92 0.27
CA GLY A 174 6.54 4.73 -0.55
C GLY A 174 7.84 4.31 -1.25
N ASP A 175 7.86 3.14 -1.88
CA ASP A 175 9.05 2.55 -2.50
C ASP A 175 8.95 2.42 -4.03
N THR A 176 7.88 2.90 -4.63
CA THR A 176 7.64 2.74 -6.08
C THR A 176 7.46 4.06 -6.82
N PRO A 177 7.74 4.11 -8.14
CA PRO A 177 7.36 5.25 -8.98
C PRO A 177 5.85 5.56 -8.97
N ARG A 178 5.00 4.56 -8.64
CA ARG A 178 3.55 4.78 -8.49
C ARG A 178 3.18 5.54 -7.22
N ASP A 179 3.96 5.41 -6.15
CA ASP A 179 3.78 6.24 -4.94
C ASP A 179 4.07 7.71 -5.25
N ILE A 180 5.13 7.95 -6.01
CA ILE A 180 5.48 9.29 -6.47
C ILE A 180 4.36 9.84 -7.36
N ALA A 181 3.90 9.08 -8.37
CA ALA A 181 2.82 9.49 -9.24
C ALA A 181 1.51 9.76 -8.47
N CYS A 182 1.20 8.91 -7.49
CA CYS A 182 0.05 9.05 -6.61
C CYS A 182 0.11 10.35 -5.78
N ALA A 183 1.27 10.65 -5.20
CA ALA A 183 1.49 11.90 -4.46
C ALA A 183 1.35 13.13 -5.38
N ARG A 184 1.94 13.09 -6.57
CA ARG A 184 1.85 14.18 -7.57
C ARG A 184 0.42 14.42 -8.04
N ALA A 185 -0.40 13.38 -8.17
CA ALA A 185 -1.80 13.51 -8.57
C ALA A 185 -2.65 14.32 -7.59
N ASP A 186 -2.30 14.31 -6.30
CA ASP A 186 -2.96 15.15 -5.27
C ASP A 186 -2.12 16.36 -4.85
N ASP A 187 -1.03 16.66 -5.57
CA ASP A 187 -0.13 17.79 -5.27
C ASP A 187 0.39 17.75 -3.82
N VAL A 188 0.82 16.57 -3.36
CA VAL A 188 1.44 16.35 -2.05
C VAL A 188 2.88 15.88 -2.22
N ARG A 189 3.70 16.07 -1.18
CA ARG A 189 5.11 15.63 -1.19
C ARG A 189 5.22 14.11 -1.11
N CYS A 190 6.30 13.58 -1.71
CA CYS A 190 6.66 12.16 -1.66
C CYS A 190 8.11 11.99 -1.19
N LEU A 191 8.32 11.25 -0.12
CA LEU A 191 9.61 10.71 0.26
C LEU A 191 9.66 9.25 -0.18
N ALA A 192 10.59 8.93 -1.08
CA ALA A 192 10.75 7.56 -1.53
C ALA A 192 11.77 6.80 -0.68
N VAL A 193 11.58 5.48 -0.52
CA VAL A 193 12.52 4.58 0.15
C VAL A 193 12.97 3.48 -0.79
N THR A 194 14.26 3.11 -0.75
CA THR A 194 14.80 2.04 -1.61
C THR A 194 14.76 0.66 -0.93
N THR A 195 13.84 0.46 -0.02
CA THR A 195 13.63 -0.81 0.69
C THR A 195 12.85 -1.85 -0.11
N GLY A 196 12.19 -1.41 -1.19
CA GLY A 196 11.51 -2.26 -2.17
C GLY A 196 12.41 -2.68 -3.32
N GLN A 197 11.83 -2.83 -4.51
CA GLN A 197 12.55 -3.30 -5.70
C GLN A 197 13.19 -2.20 -6.55
N TYR A 198 12.90 -0.92 -6.30
CA TYR A 198 13.36 0.22 -7.09
C TYR A 198 14.55 0.91 -6.43
N GLY A 199 15.54 1.28 -7.24
CA GLY A 199 16.73 2.00 -6.80
C GLY A 199 16.54 3.52 -6.80
N ARG A 200 17.56 4.24 -6.31
CA ARG A 200 17.54 5.71 -6.21
C ARG A 200 17.30 6.41 -7.55
N GLU A 201 17.83 5.87 -8.65
CA GLU A 201 17.67 6.45 -9.98
C GLU A 201 16.20 6.42 -10.42
N GLU A 202 15.53 5.28 -10.24
CA GLU A 202 14.12 5.09 -10.61
C GLU A 202 13.17 5.90 -9.73
N LEU A 203 13.60 6.24 -8.49
CA LEU A 203 12.83 7.00 -7.51
C LEU A 203 13.20 8.50 -7.48
N SER A 204 14.08 8.96 -8.37
CA SER A 204 14.63 10.33 -8.37
C SER A 204 13.60 11.44 -8.58
N ALA A 205 12.39 11.12 -9.04
CA ALA A 205 11.27 12.07 -9.17
C ALA A 205 10.56 12.38 -7.84
N ALA A 206 10.92 11.71 -6.73
CA ALA A 206 10.45 12.04 -5.39
C ALA A 206 11.08 13.34 -4.88
N ASP A 207 10.50 13.96 -3.85
CA ASP A 207 11.07 15.16 -3.20
C ASP A 207 12.37 14.84 -2.46
N ALA A 208 12.49 13.62 -1.93
CA ALA A 208 13.76 13.05 -1.47
C ALA A 208 13.70 11.52 -1.51
N VAL A 209 14.88 10.87 -1.54
CA VAL A 209 15.03 9.42 -1.54
C VAL A 209 15.90 9.02 -0.35
N ALA A 210 15.42 8.07 0.46
CA ALA A 210 16.12 7.49 1.59
C ALA A 210 16.46 6.02 1.35
N GLY A 211 17.63 5.57 1.80
CA GLY A 211 18.07 4.17 1.68
C GLY A 211 17.52 3.27 2.77
N ASP A 212 17.21 3.83 3.92
CA ASP A 212 16.74 3.12 5.10
C ASP A 212 15.90 4.03 6.02
N ALA A 213 15.41 3.49 7.14
CA ALA A 213 14.61 4.24 8.11
C ALA A 213 15.37 5.37 8.81
N GLY A 214 16.69 5.23 8.99
CA GLY A 214 17.54 6.27 9.59
C GLY A 214 17.67 7.47 8.66
N GLU A 215 17.96 7.24 7.38
CA GLU A 215 18.01 8.30 6.38
C GLU A 215 16.63 8.95 6.16
N LEU A 216 15.54 8.13 6.17
CA LEU A 216 14.18 8.64 6.10
C LEU A 216 13.86 9.58 7.26
N ARG A 217 14.30 9.26 8.48
CA ARG A 217 14.15 10.14 9.65
C ARG A 217 14.82 11.48 9.42
N VAL A 218 16.08 11.50 8.94
CA VAL A 218 16.80 12.75 8.63
C VAL A 218 16.01 13.59 7.62
N ARG A 219 15.48 12.96 6.56
CA ARG A 219 14.68 13.70 5.56
C ARG A 219 13.38 14.28 6.14
N LEU A 220 12.74 13.56 7.05
CA LEU A 220 11.54 14.05 7.73
C LEU A 220 11.87 15.24 8.65
N GLU A 221 12.97 15.17 9.41
CA GLU A 221 13.44 16.28 10.25
C GLU A 221 13.77 17.55 9.43
N GLU A 222 14.38 17.40 8.24
CA GLU A 222 14.63 18.50 7.29
C GLU A 222 13.33 19.16 6.80
N LEU A 223 12.23 18.43 6.76
CA LEU A 223 10.89 18.91 6.37
C LEU A 223 10.07 19.46 7.55
N GLY A 224 10.65 19.50 8.75
CA GLY A 224 10.03 20.07 9.94
C GLY A 224 9.06 19.10 10.66
N VAL A 225 9.25 17.79 10.47
CA VAL A 225 8.50 16.73 11.18
C VAL A 225 9.12 16.47 12.55
#